data_ff556f05b3672f9664c22a2fb9797742
#
_entry.id   ff556f05b3672f9664c22a2fb9797742
#
_cell.length_a   1.000
_cell.length_b   1.000
_cell.length_c   1.000
_cell.angle_alpha   90.00
_cell.angle_beta   90.00
_cell.angle_gamma   90.00
#
_symmetry.space_group_name_H-M   'P 1'
#
loop_
_entity.id
_entity.type
_entity.pdbx_description
1 polymer ?
#
loop_
_entity_poly.entity_id
_entity_poly.type
_entity_poly.pdbx_seq_one_letter_code
_entity_poly.pdbx_strand_id
1 'polypeptide(L)'
;MIHKLLLLAIATAFIATGNATAQKKIPTKPVGKPTAAANNDSLEVRTLVAAAKQGNSEAQNTLGTYFYLGKKVKQNYEVALKWFSLAAKQKHVKAIANMGLCYQKGRGITPDSLMAVKLYKESIKAGNAQLVKQREENVEKNKSAFDINLLADLYYHGCGTTVKKDTQQALKYYKMAAESGSAEATIKVAAIYNQDKMYAEALPYLKQAADQGNASAAYKYGEYLCNGKGTVVDKTTAATYLERAAKHNILNAMMLLADLLYKADGVPQDYARAMLLYKQAAAKGNTAAMWNIGIMYKNGLSVKPNYIIALQWFAYAAEKGMLPNFQKQLNEPNVEIKNGWKNTDFARFVHALALFQAQTPPNYMAITKELTVLEKKNIAAATTLLGLCHADSTWKKATPKKMLEYYEKAAQAADPYAYYLLAQLHHNGSNVVTTDKNKVVEYYEKAAKADFAPALCELGNLYFNGKIVNKNITKAIAFYNEALLNGFLTKEAANNLASCYQQGLGGLKKDQTMANEIVKRGQDTQPYTQLLKNITFE
;
A
#
# COMPACT_ATOMS: atom_id res chain seq x y z
N MET A 1 14.68 17.47 -12.54
CA MET A 1 14.28 16.42 -13.50
C MET A 1 14.07 15.04 -12.85
N ILE A 2 14.80 14.71 -11.82
CA ILE A 2 14.70 13.41 -11.09
C ILE A 2 13.42 13.30 -10.24
N HIS A 3 12.86 14.43 -9.75
CA HIS A 3 11.60 14.46 -8.98
C HIS A 3 10.33 14.14 -9.78
N LYS A 4 10.36 14.30 -11.12
CA LYS A 4 9.19 14.01 -11.98
C LYS A 4 9.02 12.53 -12.34
N LEU A 5 10.07 11.72 -12.25
CA LEU A 5 10.01 10.28 -12.55
C LEU A 5 9.48 9.43 -11.39
N LEU A 6 9.59 9.92 -10.14
CA LEU A 6 9.08 9.19 -8.96
C LEU A 6 7.53 9.24 -8.85
N LEU A 7 6.90 10.30 -9.33
CA LEU A 7 5.43 10.46 -9.28
C LEU A 7 4.69 9.57 -10.30
N LEU A 8 5.32 9.26 -11.43
CA LEU A 8 4.72 8.33 -12.41
C LEU A 8 4.74 6.87 -11.94
N ALA A 9 5.72 6.48 -11.12
CA ALA A 9 5.84 5.11 -10.60
C ALA A 9 4.80 4.78 -9.52
N ILE A 10 4.27 5.80 -8.82
CA ILE A 10 3.27 5.59 -7.75
C ILE A 10 1.88 5.31 -8.32
N ALA A 11 1.55 5.86 -9.48
CA ALA A 11 0.25 5.62 -10.13
C ALA A 11 0.12 4.23 -10.78
N THR A 12 1.24 3.57 -11.12
CA THR A 12 1.23 2.25 -11.77
C THR A 12 1.35 1.06 -10.81
N ALA A 13 1.70 1.27 -9.54
CA ALA A 13 1.89 0.20 -8.55
C ALA A 13 0.61 -0.27 -7.84
N PHE A 14 -0.55 0.36 -8.06
CA PHE A 14 -1.82 0.00 -7.40
C PHE A 14 -2.60 -1.14 -8.10
N ILE A 15 -2.07 -1.77 -9.18
CA ILE A 15 -2.81 -2.75 -10.00
C ILE A 15 -2.26 -4.18 -9.91
N ALA A 16 -1.48 -4.55 -8.91
CA ALA A 16 -0.91 -5.90 -8.88
C ALA A 16 -1.13 -6.71 -7.60
N THR A 17 -2.27 -6.57 -6.91
CA THR A 17 -2.68 -7.57 -5.91
C THR A 17 -4.21 -7.77 -5.89
N GLY A 18 -4.78 -8.00 -7.05
CA GLY A 18 -6.09 -8.64 -7.18
C GLY A 18 -5.86 -10.13 -7.41
N ASN A 19 -5.94 -10.95 -6.38
CA ASN A 19 -6.02 -12.40 -6.51
C ASN A 19 -7.29 -12.79 -7.26
N ALA A 20 -7.25 -12.74 -8.58
CA ALA A 20 -8.12 -13.55 -9.40
C ALA A 20 -7.48 -14.94 -9.45
N THR A 21 -7.84 -15.82 -8.52
CA THR A 21 -7.71 -17.26 -8.69
C THR A 21 -8.57 -17.67 -9.89
N ALA A 22 -8.03 -17.49 -11.08
CA ALA A 22 -8.56 -18.17 -12.24
C ALA A 22 -8.37 -19.67 -11.98
N GLN A 23 -9.44 -20.33 -11.50
CA GLN A 23 -9.55 -21.79 -11.59
C GLN A 23 -9.40 -22.14 -13.06
N LYS A 24 -8.16 -22.47 -13.51
CA LYS A 24 -7.97 -23.18 -14.77
C LYS A 24 -8.74 -24.49 -14.63
N LYS A 25 -9.93 -24.54 -15.23
CA LYS A 25 -10.67 -25.78 -15.42
C LYS A 25 -9.69 -26.78 -16.06
N ILE A 26 -9.57 -27.95 -15.43
CA ILE A 26 -8.90 -29.11 -16.04
C ILE A 26 -9.48 -29.26 -17.46
N PRO A 27 -8.64 -29.33 -18.51
CA PRO A 27 -9.16 -29.44 -19.86
C PRO A 27 -10.07 -30.66 -19.98
N THR A 28 -11.35 -30.46 -20.06
CA THR A 28 -12.35 -31.50 -20.31
C THR A 28 -12.56 -31.66 -21.82
N LYS A 29 -11.48 -31.87 -22.60
CA LYS A 29 -11.67 -32.51 -23.89
C LYS A 29 -12.02 -33.95 -23.64
N PRO A 30 -13.07 -34.52 -24.28
CA PRO A 30 -13.41 -35.94 -24.13
C PRO A 30 -12.19 -36.74 -24.58
N VAL A 31 -11.57 -37.40 -23.59
CA VAL A 31 -10.44 -38.29 -23.82
C VAL A 31 -11.02 -39.52 -24.52
N GLY A 32 -10.81 -39.62 -25.82
CA GLY A 32 -11.13 -40.84 -26.56
C GLY A 32 -10.52 -42.07 -25.84
N LYS A 33 -11.23 -43.16 -25.83
CA LYS A 33 -10.73 -44.42 -25.24
C LYS A 33 -9.32 -44.69 -25.76
N PRO A 34 -8.33 -44.98 -24.91
CA PRO A 34 -6.96 -45.24 -25.37
C PRO A 34 -6.97 -46.47 -26.25
N THR A 35 -6.54 -46.33 -27.49
CA THR A 35 -6.27 -47.48 -28.37
C THR A 35 -5.00 -48.14 -27.87
N ALA A 36 -5.05 -49.40 -27.54
CA ALA A 36 -3.91 -50.17 -27.08
C ALA A 36 -2.96 -50.50 -28.26
N ALA A 37 -1.90 -49.72 -28.41
CA ALA A 37 -0.74 -50.14 -29.17
C ALA A 37 0.15 -51.00 -28.27
N ALA A 38 -0.28 -52.24 -28.01
CA ALA A 38 0.52 -53.21 -27.27
C ALA A 38 0.97 -54.29 -28.22
N ASN A 39 2.24 -54.18 -28.67
CA ASN A 39 2.93 -55.34 -29.20
C ASN A 39 3.57 -56.09 -28.04
N ASN A 40 2.74 -56.86 -27.30
CA ASN A 40 3.24 -57.81 -26.33
C ASN A 40 2.21 -58.94 -26.11
N ASP A 41 2.57 -60.11 -26.55
CA ASP A 41 1.75 -61.31 -26.54
C ASP A 41 1.63 -62.01 -25.18
N SER A 42 2.04 -61.43 -24.08
CA SER A 42 1.89 -62.08 -22.77
C SER A 42 0.44 -62.07 -22.31
N LEU A 43 -0.07 -63.22 -21.93
CA LEU A 43 -1.45 -63.40 -21.39
C LEU A 43 -1.74 -62.41 -20.27
N GLU A 44 -0.76 -62.11 -19.46
CA GLU A 44 -0.86 -61.16 -18.35
C GLU A 44 -1.18 -59.73 -18.81
N VAL A 45 -0.56 -59.24 -19.89
CA VAL A 45 -0.83 -57.91 -20.43
C VAL A 45 -2.22 -57.87 -21.07
N ARG A 46 -2.63 -58.90 -21.76
CA ARG A 46 -3.97 -58.99 -22.36
C ARG A 46 -5.08 -58.98 -21.30
N THR A 47 -4.94 -59.75 -20.22
CA THR A 47 -5.90 -59.78 -19.10
C THR A 47 -5.94 -58.42 -18.39
N LEU A 48 -4.78 -57.80 -18.15
CA LEU A 48 -4.68 -56.45 -17.56
C LEU A 48 -5.36 -55.37 -18.41
N VAL A 49 -5.16 -55.40 -19.72
CA VAL A 49 -5.82 -54.47 -20.66
C VAL A 49 -7.34 -54.67 -20.67
N ALA A 50 -7.81 -55.94 -20.63
CA ALA A 50 -9.24 -56.23 -20.55
C ALA A 50 -9.86 -55.66 -19.27
N ALA A 51 -9.27 -55.92 -18.11
CA ALA A 51 -9.72 -55.40 -16.83
C ALA A 51 -9.70 -53.85 -16.77
N ALA A 52 -8.63 -53.22 -17.29
CA ALA A 52 -8.50 -51.77 -17.35
C ALA A 52 -9.59 -51.12 -18.22
N LYS A 53 -9.92 -51.75 -19.38
CA LYS A 53 -11.01 -51.31 -20.28
C LYS A 53 -12.39 -51.45 -19.64
N GLN A 54 -12.59 -52.47 -18.74
CA GLN A 54 -13.81 -52.67 -17.96
C GLN A 54 -13.94 -51.66 -16.79
N GLY A 55 -12.94 -50.79 -16.58
CA GLY A 55 -13.00 -49.74 -15.57
C GLY A 55 -12.29 -50.08 -14.26
N ASN A 56 -11.62 -51.24 -14.14
CA ASN A 56 -10.88 -51.55 -12.92
C ASN A 56 -9.74 -50.58 -12.68
N SER A 57 -9.81 -49.77 -11.63
CA SER A 57 -8.87 -48.70 -11.34
C SER A 57 -7.46 -49.18 -10.98
N GLU A 58 -7.33 -50.34 -10.32
CA GLU A 58 -6.03 -50.96 -10.02
C GLU A 58 -5.35 -51.44 -11.31
N ALA A 59 -6.11 -52.08 -12.20
CA ALA A 59 -5.62 -52.52 -13.51
C ALA A 59 -5.20 -51.30 -14.37
N GLN A 60 -5.99 -50.24 -14.35
CA GLN A 60 -5.64 -48.97 -15.05
C GLN A 60 -4.35 -48.39 -14.51
N ASN A 61 -4.16 -48.30 -13.19
CA ASN A 61 -2.94 -47.81 -12.56
C ASN A 61 -1.72 -48.68 -12.91
N THR A 62 -1.88 -50.02 -12.85
CA THR A 62 -0.82 -50.99 -13.18
C THR A 62 -0.43 -50.88 -14.66
N LEU A 63 -1.39 -50.81 -15.55
CA LEU A 63 -1.14 -50.65 -16.99
C LEU A 63 -0.46 -49.30 -17.31
N GLY A 64 -0.90 -48.22 -16.66
CA GLY A 64 -0.23 -46.91 -16.70
C GLY A 64 1.24 -47.00 -16.26
N THR A 65 1.50 -47.77 -15.19
CA THR A 65 2.88 -47.99 -14.70
C THR A 65 3.71 -48.80 -15.71
N TYR A 66 3.15 -49.80 -16.37
CA TYR A 66 3.85 -50.56 -17.40
C TYR A 66 4.24 -49.65 -18.57
N PHE A 67 3.34 -48.83 -19.08
CA PHE A 67 3.66 -47.84 -20.13
C PHE A 67 4.66 -46.76 -19.66
N TYR A 68 4.60 -46.35 -18.40
CA TYR A 68 5.52 -45.36 -17.86
C TYR A 68 6.94 -45.90 -17.76
N LEU A 69 7.11 -47.16 -17.33
CA LEU A 69 8.42 -47.78 -17.14
C LEU A 69 8.94 -48.50 -18.38
N GLY A 70 8.10 -48.74 -19.39
CA GLY A 70 8.45 -49.62 -20.51
C GLY A 70 8.55 -51.08 -20.11
N LYS A 71 7.88 -51.51 -19.04
CA LYS A 71 7.91 -52.87 -18.52
C LYS A 71 6.80 -53.68 -19.17
N LYS A 72 7.14 -54.79 -19.83
CA LYS A 72 6.22 -55.66 -20.58
C LYS A 72 5.46 -55.03 -21.74
N VAL A 73 5.60 -53.72 -21.94
CA VAL A 73 5.07 -52.94 -23.09
C VAL A 73 6.08 -51.89 -23.48
N LYS A 74 6.02 -51.44 -24.73
CA LYS A 74 6.87 -50.32 -25.20
C LYS A 74 6.52 -49.07 -24.42
N GLN A 75 7.56 -48.37 -23.92
CA GLN A 75 7.37 -47.15 -23.13
C GLN A 75 6.60 -46.09 -23.91
N ASN A 76 5.57 -45.53 -23.28
CA ASN A 76 4.77 -44.44 -23.82
C ASN A 76 4.14 -43.60 -22.66
N TYR A 77 4.70 -42.43 -22.43
CA TYR A 77 4.28 -41.56 -21.34
C TYR A 77 2.88 -40.96 -21.53
N GLU A 78 2.48 -40.67 -22.77
CA GLU A 78 1.12 -40.17 -23.02
C GLU A 78 0.05 -41.19 -22.74
N VAL A 79 0.30 -42.44 -23.14
CA VAL A 79 -0.59 -43.57 -22.86
C VAL A 79 -0.63 -43.85 -21.36
N ALA A 80 0.52 -43.82 -20.68
CA ALA A 80 0.61 -43.94 -19.23
C ALA A 80 -0.25 -42.90 -18.52
N LEU A 81 -0.12 -41.65 -18.90
CA LEU A 81 -0.89 -40.52 -18.33
C LEU A 81 -2.40 -40.70 -18.54
N LYS A 82 -2.83 -41.18 -19.70
CA LYS A 82 -4.25 -41.48 -19.96
C LYS A 82 -4.79 -42.52 -19.00
N TRP A 83 -4.05 -43.61 -18.80
CA TRP A 83 -4.47 -44.70 -17.87
C TRP A 83 -4.45 -44.21 -16.42
N PHE A 84 -3.43 -43.47 -15.98
CA PHE A 84 -3.41 -42.86 -14.65
C PHE A 84 -4.59 -41.91 -14.44
N SER A 85 -4.95 -41.11 -15.48
CA SER A 85 -6.08 -40.19 -15.41
C SER A 85 -7.41 -40.91 -15.25
N LEU A 86 -7.61 -42.05 -15.91
CA LEU A 86 -8.82 -42.85 -15.75
C LEU A 86 -8.94 -43.45 -14.34
N ALA A 87 -7.84 -43.98 -13.79
CA ALA A 87 -7.81 -44.47 -12.42
C ALA A 87 -7.99 -43.35 -11.37
N ALA A 88 -7.36 -42.21 -11.61
CA ALA A 88 -7.46 -41.02 -10.71
C ALA A 88 -8.88 -40.46 -10.66
N LYS A 89 -9.64 -40.47 -11.76
CA LYS A 89 -11.07 -40.11 -11.75
C LYS A 89 -11.91 -41.00 -10.81
N GLN A 90 -11.47 -42.22 -10.59
CA GLN A 90 -12.06 -43.16 -9.65
C GLN A 90 -11.46 -43.05 -8.23
N LYS A 91 -10.72 -41.96 -7.97
CA LYS A 91 -10.04 -41.68 -6.69
C LYS A 91 -8.97 -42.70 -6.32
N HIS A 92 -8.38 -43.40 -7.30
CA HIS A 92 -7.32 -44.36 -7.05
C HIS A 92 -6.03 -43.63 -6.58
N VAL A 93 -5.68 -43.84 -5.33
CA VAL A 93 -4.70 -43.02 -4.58
C VAL A 93 -3.31 -43.03 -5.21
N LYS A 94 -2.81 -44.19 -5.65
CA LYS A 94 -1.49 -44.33 -6.30
C LYS A 94 -1.50 -43.71 -7.71
N ALA A 95 -2.60 -43.78 -8.44
CA ALA A 95 -2.72 -43.21 -9.77
C ALA A 95 -2.66 -41.67 -9.73
N ILE A 96 -3.29 -41.07 -8.72
CA ILE A 96 -3.19 -39.61 -8.46
C ILE A 96 -1.71 -39.20 -8.25
N ALA A 97 -0.96 -39.97 -7.46
CA ALA A 97 0.47 -39.76 -7.26
C ALA A 97 1.29 -39.90 -8.55
N ASN A 98 0.98 -40.92 -9.36
CA ASN A 98 1.64 -41.19 -10.64
C ASN A 98 1.36 -40.07 -11.68
N MET A 99 0.15 -39.51 -11.69
CA MET A 99 -0.12 -38.27 -12.44
C MET A 99 0.73 -37.11 -11.95
N GLY A 100 0.86 -36.93 -10.65
CA GLY A 100 1.77 -35.92 -10.06
C GLY A 100 3.21 -36.09 -10.55
N LEU A 101 3.69 -37.34 -10.64
CA LEU A 101 5.02 -37.66 -11.18
C LEU A 101 5.13 -37.29 -12.69
N CYS A 102 4.08 -37.54 -13.47
CA CYS A 102 4.06 -37.12 -14.89
C CYS A 102 4.17 -35.60 -15.03
N TYR A 103 3.42 -34.84 -14.25
CA TYR A 103 3.51 -33.36 -14.23
C TYR A 103 4.87 -32.86 -13.73
N GLN A 104 5.42 -33.46 -12.66
CA GLN A 104 6.72 -33.10 -12.12
C GLN A 104 7.85 -33.29 -13.15
N LYS A 105 7.82 -34.36 -13.90
CA LYS A 105 8.89 -34.77 -14.84
C LYS A 105 8.63 -34.36 -16.29
N GLY A 106 7.47 -33.82 -16.61
CA GLY A 106 7.08 -33.51 -18.00
C GLY A 106 6.93 -34.74 -18.88
N ARG A 107 6.47 -35.89 -18.30
CA ARG A 107 6.33 -37.14 -19.02
C ARG A 107 4.92 -37.33 -19.54
N GLY A 108 4.77 -37.24 -20.87
CA GLY A 108 3.47 -37.28 -21.55
C GLY A 108 2.62 -36.02 -21.42
N ILE A 109 3.14 -34.98 -20.81
CA ILE A 109 2.53 -33.67 -20.63
C ILE A 109 3.61 -32.63 -20.36
N THR A 110 3.32 -31.34 -20.59
CA THR A 110 4.22 -30.24 -20.20
C THR A 110 4.43 -30.22 -18.69
N PRO A 111 5.67 -29.98 -18.20
CA PRO A 111 5.95 -29.93 -16.77
C PRO A 111 5.12 -28.83 -16.08
N ASP A 112 4.51 -29.19 -14.94
CA ASP A 112 3.79 -28.25 -14.08
C ASP A 112 4.00 -28.65 -12.62
N SER A 113 4.91 -27.92 -11.95
CA SER A 113 5.24 -28.20 -10.54
C SER A 113 4.09 -27.91 -9.59
N LEU A 114 3.25 -26.91 -9.88
CA LEU A 114 2.09 -26.58 -9.03
C LEU A 114 1.04 -27.68 -9.10
N MET A 115 0.75 -28.19 -10.31
CA MET A 115 -0.15 -29.29 -10.51
C MET A 115 0.41 -30.58 -9.86
N ALA A 116 1.71 -30.82 -9.96
CA ALA A 116 2.35 -31.98 -9.30
C ALA A 116 2.17 -31.93 -7.79
N VAL A 117 2.46 -30.76 -7.15
CA VAL A 117 2.25 -30.57 -5.70
C VAL A 117 0.80 -30.80 -5.31
N LYS A 118 -0.15 -30.26 -6.07
CA LYS A 118 -1.59 -30.44 -5.82
C LYS A 118 -1.98 -31.92 -5.83
N LEU A 119 -1.55 -32.66 -6.85
CA LEU A 119 -1.85 -34.10 -6.98
C LEU A 119 -1.19 -34.95 -5.88
N TYR A 120 0.04 -34.60 -5.49
CA TYR A 120 0.69 -35.28 -4.37
C TYR A 120 -0.05 -35.04 -3.05
N LYS A 121 -0.44 -33.79 -2.77
CA LYS A 121 -1.24 -33.46 -1.58
C LYS A 121 -2.60 -34.20 -1.60
N GLU A 122 -3.26 -34.26 -2.74
CA GLU A 122 -4.52 -34.99 -2.91
C GLU A 122 -4.35 -36.51 -2.61
N SER A 123 -3.30 -37.14 -3.17
CA SER A 123 -2.96 -38.52 -2.93
C SER A 123 -2.64 -38.79 -1.45
N ILE A 124 -1.84 -37.94 -0.81
CA ILE A 124 -1.47 -38.06 0.60
C ILE A 124 -2.71 -37.87 1.49
N LYS A 125 -3.54 -36.89 1.20
CA LYS A 125 -4.80 -36.63 1.92
C LYS A 125 -5.75 -37.85 1.85
N ALA A 126 -5.70 -38.58 0.75
CA ALA A 126 -6.46 -39.83 0.55
C ALA A 126 -5.79 -41.06 1.19
N GLY A 127 -4.73 -40.94 1.97
CA GLY A 127 -4.12 -42.03 2.74
C GLY A 127 -2.80 -42.57 2.18
N ASN A 128 -2.16 -41.95 1.20
CA ASN A 128 -0.90 -42.44 0.62
C ASN A 128 0.34 -42.11 1.51
N ALA A 129 0.46 -42.81 2.64
CA ALA A 129 1.62 -42.66 3.53
C ALA A 129 2.94 -43.11 2.88
N GLN A 130 2.89 -44.09 1.97
CA GLN A 130 4.06 -44.59 1.24
C GLN A 130 4.71 -43.47 0.40
N LEU A 131 3.88 -42.58 -0.17
CA LEU A 131 4.40 -41.42 -0.95
C LEU A 131 5.23 -40.47 -0.08
N VAL A 132 4.81 -40.21 1.16
CA VAL A 132 5.55 -39.34 2.09
C VAL A 132 6.93 -39.96 2.36
N LYS A 133 7.01 -41.24 2.73
CA LYS A 133 8.27 -41.95 2.93
C LYS A 133 9.19 -41.89 1.71
N GLN A 134 8.64 -42.10 0.52
CA GLN A 134 9.40 -42.00 -0.72
C GLN A 134 9.97 -40.59 -0.96
N ARG A 135 9.22 -39.56 -0.57
CA ARG A 135 9.72 -38.16 -0.70
C ARG A 135 10.82 -37.88 0.32
N GLU A 136 10.71 -38.39 1.54
CA GLU A 136 11.75 -38.31 2.57
C GLU A 136 13.03 -39.01 2.10
N GLU A 137 12.95 -40.21 1.59
CA GLU A 137 14.10 -40.94 1.01
C GLU A 137 14.74 -40.19 -0.16
N ASN A 138 13.93 -39.53 -1.02
CA ASN A 138 14.44 -38.71 -2.11
C ASN A 138 15.22 -37.50 -1.59
N VAL A 139 14.77 -36.87 -0.50
CA VAL A 139 15.52 -35.77 0.12
C VAL A 139 16.84 -36.25 0.69
N GLU A 140 16.84 -37.39 1.39
CA GLU A 140 18.06 -37.97 1.97
C GLU A 140 19.10 -38.33 0.90
N LYS A 141 18.66 -38.98 -0.18
CA LYS A 141 19.53 -39.47 -1.25
C LYS A 141 20.00 -38.38 -2.21
N ASN A 142 19.10 -37.46 -2.60
CA ASN A 142 19.30 -36.57 -3.74
C ASN A 142 19.18 -35.09 -3.41
N LYS A 143 18.87 -34.71 -2.16
CA LYS A 143 18.57 -33.32 -1.75
C LYS A 143 17.61 -32.61 -2.71
N SER A 144 16.56 -33.33 -3.17
CA SER A 144 15.61 -32.82 -4.15
C SER A 144 14.90 -31.56 -3.64
N ALA A 145 15.18 -30.41 -4.24
CA ALA A 145 14.57 -29.12 -3.85
C ALA A 145 13.03 -29.15 -3.93
N PHE A 146 12.47 -29.88 -4.91
CA PHE A 146 11.03 -30.06 -5.02
C PHE A 146 10.46 -30.80 -3.81
N ASP A 147 11.10 -31.93 -3.43
CA ASP A 147 10.63 -32.77 -2.32
C ASP A 147 10.85 -32.09 -0.96
N ILE A 148 11.94 -31.34 -0.80
CA ILE A 148 12.20 -30.53 0.40
C ILE A 148 11.06 -29.51 0.61
N ASN A 149 10.70 -28.74 -0.41
CA ASN A 149 9.64 -27.75 -0.32
C ASN A 149 8.26 -28.41 -0.10
N LEU A 150 7.98 -29.52 -0.77
CA LEU A 150 6.74 -30.28 -0.59
C LEU A 150 6.60 -30.79 0.86
N LEU A 151 7.64 -31.42 1.41
CA LEU A 151 7.63 -31.94 2.78
C LEU A 151 7.52 -30.83 3.82
N ALA A 152 8.27 -29.74 3.64
CA ALA A 152 8.16 -28.56 4.50
C ALA A 152 6.71 -28.08 4.61
N ASP A 153 6.04 -27.98 3.49
CA ASP A 153 4.66 -27.48 3.40
C ASP A 153 3.64 -28.50 3.96
N LEU A 154 3.88 -29.80 3.72
CA LEU A 154 3.08 -30.88 4.29
C LEU A 154 3.14 -30.91 5.83
N TYR A 155 4.32 -30.82 6.41
CA TYR A 155 4.47 -30.81 7.86
C TYR A 155 4.00 -29.50 8.49
N TYR A 156 4.16 -28.37 7.81
CA TYR A 156 3.70 -27.08 8.33
C TYR A 156 2.19 -26.98 8.44
N HIS A 157 1.46 -27.44 7.42
CA HIS A 157 0.00 -27.36 7.36
C HIS A 157 -0.71 -28.63 7.82
N GLY A 158 0.00 -29.76 7.83
CA GLY A 158 -0.61 -31.07 7.88
C GLY A 158 -1.29 -31.47 6.56
N CYS A 159 -1.60 -32.73 6.36
CA CYS A 159 -2.32 -33.21 5.16
C CYS A 159 -3.22 -34.42 5.48
N GLY A 160 -4.49 -34.16 5.68
CA GLY A 160 -5.46 -35.16 6.09
C GLY A 160 -5.10 -35.84 7.43
N THR A 161 -5.39 -37.12 7.55
CA THR A 161 -4.96 -37.95 8.70
C THR A 161 -3.56 -38.55 8.51
N THR A 162 -3.01 -38.44 7.29
CA THR A 162 -1.76 -39.09 6.89
C THR A 162 -0.53 -38.35 7.40
N VAL A 163 -0.56 -37.03 7.36
CA VAL A 163 0.52 -36.17 7.86
C VAL A 163 -0.04 -35.21 8.89
N LYS A 164 0.30 -35.40 10.15
CA LYS A 164 -0.04 -34.47 11.22
C LYS A 164 0.85 -33.22 11.09
N LYS A 165 0.29 -32.06 11.48
CA LYS A 165 1.06 -30.84 11.58
C LYS A 165 2.22 -31.03 12.56
N ASP A 166 3.44 -30.74 12.10
CA ASP A 166 4.67 -30.79 12.88
C ASP A 166 5.58 -29.62 12.47
N THR A 167 5.56 -28.56 13.29
CA THR A 167 6.31 -27.36 13.00
C THR A 167 7.83 -27.58 13.07
N GLN A 168 8.31 -28.53 13.88
CA GLN A 168 9.74 -28.84 13.99
C GLN A 168 10.23 -29.57 12.74
N GLN A 169 9.48 -30.54 12.23
CA GLN A 169 9.81 -31.19 10.96
C GLN A 169 9.72 -30.20 9.80
N ALA A 170 8.69 -29.34 9.79
CA ALA A 170 8.57 -28.28 8.79
C ALA A 170 9.79 -27.34 8.82
N LEU A 171 10.21 -26.92 10.01
CA LEU A 171 11.38 -26.06 10.21
C LEU A 171 12.67 -26.71 9.69
N LYS A 172 12.85 -28.02 9.93
CA LYS A 172 13.98 -28.78 9.38
C LYS A 172 14.05 -28.66 7.86
N TYR A 173 12.94 -28.93 7.17
CA TYR A 173 12.91 -28.91 5.70
C TYR A 173 12.96 -27.48 5.14
N TYR A 174 12.31 -26.48 5.78
CA TYR A 174 12.44 -25.09 5.37
C TYR A 174 13.86 -24.57 5.51
N LYS A 175 14.61 -24.97 6.55
CA LYS A 175 16.05 -24.63 6.68
C LYS A 175 16.86 -25.20 5.53
N MET A 176 16.67 -26.46 5.19
CA MET A 176 17.35 -27.10 4.04
C MET A 176 17.04 -26.35 2.72
N ALA A 177 15.80 -25.93 2.53
CA ALA A 177 15.41 -25.15 1.36
C ALA A 177 16.03 -23.74 1.36
N ALA A 178 16.09 -23.09 2.52
CA ALA A 178 16.70 -21.77 2.69
C ALA A 178 18.22 -21.80 2.43
N GLU A 179 18.91 -22.83 2.92
CA GLU A 179 20.33 -23.10 2.64
C GLU A 179 20.59 -23.32 1.14
N SER A 180 19.61 -23.87 0.43
CA SER A 180 19.65 -24.02 -1.02
C SER A 180 19.26 -22.75 -1.79
N GLY A 181 19.06 -21.60 -1.10
CA GLY A 181 18.76 -20.29 -1.69
C GLY A 181 17.29 -19.99 -1.90
N SER A 182 16.36 -20.80 -1.38
CA SER A 182 14.91 -20.53 -1.51
C SER A 182 14.51 -19.33 -0.67
N ALA A 183 14.18 -18.20 -1.33
CA ALA A 183 13.71 -16.99 -0.67
C ALA A 183 12.39 -17.22 0.10
N GLU A 184 11.47 -18.02 -0.44
CA GLU A 184 10.22 -18.36 0.23
C GLU A 184 10.45 -19.14 1.51
N ALA A 185 11.31 -20.16 1.47
CA ALA A 185 11.66 -20.97 2.65
C ALA A 185 12.35 -20.12 3.72
N THR A 186 13.26 -19.22 3.34
CA THR A 186 13.93 -18.30 4.25
C THR A 186 12.91 -17.46 5.04
N ILE A 187 11.88 -16.96 4.37
CA ILE A 187 10.79 -16.19 5.01
C ILE A 187 9.99 -17.10 5.96
N LYS A 188 9.73 -18.35 5.58
CA LYS A 188 8.98 -19.30 6.42
C LYS A 188 9.75 -19.64 7.69
N VAL A 189 11.06 -19.88 7.60
CA VAL A 189 11.91 -20.08 8.78
C VAL A 189 11.86 -18.89 9.72
N ALA A 190 12.04 -17.68 9.18
CA ALA A 190 11.96 -16.46 9.97
C ALA A 190 10.58 -16.29 10.63
N ALA A 191 9.50 -16.62 9.92
CA ALA A 191 8.14 -16.53 10.44
C ALA A 191 7.89 -17.51 11.59
N ILE A 192 8.38 -18.76 11.48
CA ILE A 192 8.26 -19.77 12.54
C ILE A 192 9.00 -19.31 13.78
N TYR A 193 10.27 -18.92 13.66
CA TYR A 193 11.04 -18.41 14.79
C TYR A 193 10.41 -17.16 15.43
N ASN A 194 9.85 -16.27 14.62
CA ASN A 194 9.16 -15.09 15.12
C ASN A 194 7.90 -15.44 15.91
N GLN A 195 7.12 -16.43 15.45
CA GLN A 195 5.94 -16.92 16.15
C GLN A 195 6.30 -17.48 17.53
N ASP A 196 7.42 -18.17 17.63
CA ASP A 196 7.94 -18.75 18.86
C ASP A 196 8.74 -17.73 19.72
N LYS A 197 8.78 -16.43 19.30
CA LYS A 197 9.54 -15.34 19.92
C LYS A 197 11.07 -15.58 19.99
N MET A 198 11.57 -16.47 19.17
CA MET A 198 12.99 -16.75 19.01
C MET A 198 13.61 -15.75 18.03
N TYR A 199 13.73 -14.49 18.47
CA TYR A 199 14.08 -13.38 17.58
C TYR A 199 15.53 -13.42 17.12
N ALA A 200 16.44 -13.90 17.98
CA ALA A 200 17.85 -14.03 17.63
C ALA A 200 18.06 -15.03 16.49
N GLU A 201 17.33 -16.14 16.52
CA GLU A 201 17.36 -17.18 15.49
C GLU A 201 16.66 -16.74 14.20
N ALA A 202 15.66 -15.84 14.31
CA ALA A 202 14.97 -15.29 13.14
C ALA A 202 15.83 -14.31 12.34
N LEU A 203 16.73 -13.55 13.02
CA LEU A 203 17.50 -12.45 12.43
C LEU A 203 18.31 -12.83 11.19
N PRO A 204 19.13 -13.90 11.17
CA PRO A 204 19.94 -14.26 10.00
C PRO A 204 19.05 -14.57 8.78
N TYR A 205 17.89 -15.19 8.99
CA TYR A 205 16.96 -15.51 7.91
C TYR A 205 16.20 -14.26 7.42
N LEU A 206 15.85 -13.35 8.33
CA LEU A 206 15.25 -12.04 7.95
C LEU A 206 16.25 -11.23 7.12
N LYS A 207 17.52 -11.19 7.55
CA LYS A 207 18.59 -10.52 6.80
C LYS A 207 18.76 -11.14 5.42
N GLN A 208 18.91 -12.45 5.35
CA GLN A 208 19.06 -13.17 4.09
C GLN A 208 17.89 -12.90 3.12
N ALA A 209 16.65 -13.00 3.60
CA ALA A 209 15.47 -12.72 2.78
C ALA A 209 15.42 -11.25 2.32
N ALA A 210 15.82 -10.30 3.18
CA ALA A 210 15.90 -8.89 2.85
C ALA A 210 16.96 -8.61 1.78
N ASP A 211 18.14 -9.26 1.88
CA ASP A 211 19.21 -9.14 0.90
C ASP A 211 18.86 -9.79 -0.44
N GLN A 212 17.96 -10.76 -0.44
CA GLN A 212 17.34 -11.34 -1.64
C GLN A 212 16.21 -10.47 -2.23
N GLY A 213 15.95 -9.29 -1.65
CA GLY A 213 14.97 -8.32 -2.17
C GLY A 213 13.57 -8.42 -1.57
N ASN A 214 13.35 -9.23 -0.52
CA ASN A 214 12.05 -9.29 0.12
C ASN A 214 11.81 -8.06 0.99
N ALA A 215 10.88 -7.20 0.57
CA ALA A 215 10.58 -5.95 1.26
C ALA A 215 9.98 -6.15 2.66
N SER A 216 9.16 -7.19 2.86
CA SER A 216 8.57 -7.48 4.17
C SER A 216 9.63 -7.98 5.16
N ALA A 217 10.57 -8.79 4.70
CA ALA A 217 11.71 -9.22 5.51
C ALA A 217 12.64 -8.05 5.83
N ALA A 218 12.89 -7.14 4.87
CA ALA A 218 13.67 -5.93 5.08
C ALA A 218 13.03 -5.03 6.16
N TYR A 219 11.72 -4.85 6.12
CA TYR A 219 11.01 -4.13 7.19
C TYR A 219 11.18 -4.82 8.55
N LYS A 220 10.94 -6.13 8.63
CA LYS A 220 11.04 -6.87 9.90
C LYS A 220 12.46 -6.87 10.46
N TYR A 221 13.45 -7.04 9.61
CA TYR A 221 14.86 -6.96 10.02
C TYR A 221 15.20 -5.57 10.57
N GLY A 222 14.81 -4.50 9.84
CA GLY A 222 14.98 -3.13 10.29
C GLY A 222 14.24 -2.84 11.60
N GLU A 223 12.99 -3.32 11.76
CA GLU A 223 12.23 -3.20 13.01
C GLU A 223 12.95 -3.86 14.20
N TYR A 224 13.54 -5.04 13.98
CA TYR A 224 14.26 -5.76 15.04
C TYR A 224 15.54 -5.05 15.45
N LEU A 225 16.30 -4.54 14.49
CA LEU A 225 17.47 -3.71 14.75
C LEU A 225 17.13 -2.40 15.49
N CYS A 226 16.03 -1.73 15.12
CA CYS A 226 15.56 -0.52 15.81
C CYS A 226 15.23 -0.77 17.28
N ASN A 227 14.62 -1.93 17.57
CA ASN A 227 14.07 -2.23 18.89
C ASN A 227 14.98 -3.15 19.74
N GLY A 228 16.13 -3.60 19.19
CA GLY A 228 17.00 -4.55 19.88
C GLY A 228 16.38 -5.94 20.08
N LYS A 229 15.46 -6.36 19.19
CA LYS A 229 14.82 -7.67 19.29
C LYS A 229 15.76 -8.77 18.81
N GLY A 230 16.28 -9.55 19.76
CA GLY A 230 17.24 -10.64 19.49
C GLY A 230 18.65 -10.17 19.11
N THR A 231 18.93 -8.87 19.19
CA THR A 231 20.20 -8.25 18.87
C THR A 231 20.37 -6.94 19.66
N VAL A 232 21.54 -6.33 19.59
CA VAL A 232 21.74 -4.95 20.05
C VAL A 232 21.05 -3.97 19.11
N VAL A 233 20.66 -2.81 19.63
CA VAL A 233 20.05 -1.74 18.83
C VAL A 233 21.07 -1.21 17.81
N ASP A 234 20.70 -1.21 16.53
CA ASP A 234 21.47 -0.63 15.42
C ASP A 234 20.53 0.11 14.46
N LYS A 235 20.25 1.36 14.78
CA LYS A 235 19.31 2.18 14.01
C LYS A 235 19.88 2.64 12.67
N THR A 236 21.20 2.74 12.55
CA THR A 236 21.88 3.11 11.30
C THR A 236 21.69 2.02 10.24
N THR A 237 21.99 0.78 10.60
CA THR A 237 21.73 -0.37 9.72
C THR A 237 20.23 -0.54 9.49
N ALA A 238 19.40 -0.39 10.52
CA ALA A 238 17.95 -0.47 10.40
C ALA A 238 17.40 0.48 9.34
N ALA A 239 17.83 1.75 9.33
CA ALA A 239 17.39 2.75 8.36
C ALA A 239 17.67 2.30 6.91
N THR A 240 18.80 1.63 6.66
CA THR A 240 19.14 1.10 5.32
C THR A 240 18.11 0.06 4.84
N TYR A 241 17.71 -0.87 5.71
CA TYR A 241 16.71 -1.89 5.37
C TYR A 241 15.30 -1.33 5.32
N LEU A 242 14.95 -0.40 6.22
CA LEU A 242 13.69 0.32 6.19
C LEU A 242 13.53 1.15 4.90
N GLU A 243 14.62 1.73 4.40
CA GLU A 243 14.64 2.42 3.11
C GLU A 243 14.29 1.49 1.94
N ARG A 244 14.88 0.29 1.92
CA ARG A 244 14.54 -0.73 0.90
C ARG A 244 13.06 -1.11 0.99
N ALA A 245 12.53 -1.33 2.20
CA ALA A 245 11.14 -1.68 2.42
C ALA A 245 10.18 -0.52 2.05
N ALA A 246 10.53 0.72 2.39
CA ALA A 246 9.74 1.91 2.07
C ALA A 246 9.61 2.13 0.55
N LYS A 247 10.68 1.89 -0.22
CA LYS A 247 10.65 1.92 -1.70
C LYS A 247 9.65 0.93 -2.29
N HIS A 248 9.39 -0.18 -1.62
CA HIS A 248 8.36 -1.15 -1.98
C HIS A 248 7.00 -0.88 -1.32
N ASN A 249 6.77 0.36 -0.89
CA ASN A 249 5.49 0.80 -0.33
C ASN A 249 5.06 0.09 0.97
N ILE A 250 5.96 -0.42 1.78
CA ILE A 250 5.66 -0.98 3.11
C ILE A 250 5.36 0.17 4.07
N LEU A 251 4.10 0.32 4.46
CA LEU A 251 3.61 1.43 5.27
C LEU A 251 4.36 1.61 6.60
N ASN A 252 4.54 0.51 7.34
CA ASN A 252 5.22 0.54 8.63
C ASN A 252 6.71 0.90 8.50
N ALA A 253 7.35 0.53 7.38
CA ALA A 253 8.73 0.93 7.10
C ALA A 253 8.84 2.43 6.81
N MET A 254 7.89 3.00 6.05
CA MET A 254 7.82 4.45 5.82
C MET A 254 7.69 5.21 7.13
N MET A 255 6.79 4.76 8.01
CA MET A 255 6.56 5.40 9.31
C MET A 255 7.80 5.34 10.20
N LEU A 256 8.37 4.15 10.36
CA LEU A 256 9.53 3.97 11.24
C LEU A 256 10.76 4.74 10.73
N LEU A 257 11.01 4.72 9.42
CA LEU A 257 12.10 5.51 8.82
C LEU A 257 11.86 7.01 8.96
N ALA A 258 10.63 7.48 8.75
CA ALA A 258 10.28 8.88 8.94
C ALA A 258 10.51 9.34 10.38
N ASP A 259 10.14 8.50 11.35
CA ASP A 259 10.36 8.79 12.79
C ASP A 259 11.87 8.87 13.13
N LEU A 260 12.70 7.97 12.58
CA LEU A 260 14.16 8.03 12.76
C LEU A 260 14.75 9.32 12.20
N LEU A 261 14.38 9.71 10.98
CA LEU A 261 14.83 10.94 10.32
C LEU A 261 14.32 12.20 11.03
N TYR A 262 13.08 12.18 11.50
CA TYR A 262 12.48 13.30 12.24
C TYR A 262 13.19 13.55 13.57
N LYS A 263 13.54 12.49 14.30
CA LYS A 263 14.14 12.56 15.64
C LYS A 263 15.66 12.61 15.65
N ALA A 264 16.32 12.48 14.51
CA ALA A 264 17.78 12.27 14.41
C ALA A 264 18.25 11.02 15.19
N ASP A 265 17.45 9.95 15.19
CA ASP A 265 17.66 8.80 16.04
C ASP A 265 18.40 7.69 15.27
N GLY A 266 19.72 7.66 15.43
CA GLY A 266 20.64 6.75 14.73
C GLY A 266 20.92 7.10 13.26
N VAL A 267 20.33 8.19 12.75
CA VAL A 267 20.57 8.74 11.42
C VAL A 267 20.60 10.28 11.51
N PRO A 268 21.26 10.99 10.57
CA PRO A 268 21.18 12.44 10.50
C PRO A 268 19.72 12.91 10.34
N GLN A 269 19.41 14.04 10.99
CA GLN A 269 18.08 14.65 10.87
C GLN A 269 17.80 15.06 9.43
N ASP A 270 16.66 14.63 8.90
CA ASP A 270 16.18 15.05 7.58
C ASP A 270 14.66 15.21 7.60
N TYR A 271 14.22 16.42 7.97
CA TYR A 271 12.80 16.76 8.00
C TYR A 271 12.14 16.72 6.61
N ALA A 272 12.87 17.05 5.53
CA ALA A 272 12.30 17.04 4.19
C ALA A 272 11.95 15.61 3.76
N ARG A 273 12.85 14.69 4.02
CA ARG A 273 12.64 13.27 3.74
C ARG A 273 11.58 12.65 4.66
N ALA A 274 11.59 12.99 5.95
CA ALA A 274 10.57 12.57 6.89
C ALA A 274 9.17 13.02 6.43
N MET A 275 9.02 14.30 6.03
CA MET A 275 7.78 14.85 5.48
C MET A 275 7.28 14.05 4.26
N LEU A 276 8.18 13.74 3.32
CA LEU A 276 7.82 12.95 2.14
C LEU A 276 7.29 11.55 2.51
N LEU A 277 7.97 10.87 3.41
CA LEU A 277 7.56 9.54 3.89
C LEU A 277 6.23 9.59 4.65
N TYR A 278 6.02 10.59 5.53
CA TYR A 278 4.75 10.79 6.20
C TYR A 278 3.63 11.08 5.19
N LYS A 279 3.84 11.91 4.16
CA LYS A 279 2.83 12.15 3.12
C LYS A 279 2.47 10.87 2.36
N GLN A 280 3.45 10.04 2.03
CA GLN A 280 3.21 8.73 1.41
C GLN A 280 2.41 7.79 2.33
N ALA A 281 2.71 7.78 3.62
CA ALA A 281 1.98 6.99 4.60
C ALA A 281 0.56 7.53 4.84
N ALA A 282 0.39 8.85 4.90
CA ALA A 282 -0.91 9.51 5.04
C ALA A 282 -1.82 9.23 3.83
N ALA A 283 -1.29 9.23 2.61
CA ALA A 283 -2.02 8.84 1.41
C ALA A 283 -2.56 7.41 1.46
N LYS A 284 -1.93 6.53 2.26
CA LYS A 284 -2.41 5.17 2.57
C LYS A 284 -3.35 5.13 3.79
N GLY A 285 -3.75 6.27 4.32
CA GLY A 285 -4.68 6.38 5.44
C GLY A 285 -4.04 6.28 6.83
N ASN A 286 -2.71 6.39 6.95
CA ASN A 286 -2.05 6.35 8.25
C ASN A 286 -2.31 7.63 9.05
N THR A 287 -3.04 7.50 10.13
CA THR A 287 -3.48 8.62 10.98
C THR A 287 -2.32 9.29 11.73
N ALA A 288 -1.33 8.51 12.19
CA ALA A 288 -0.15 9.06 12.87
C ALA A 288 0.71 9.88 11.91
N ALA A 289 0.80 9.47 10.64
CA ALA A 289 1.48 10.26 9.61
C ALA A 289 0.77 11.60 9.38
N MET A 290 -0.57 11.61 9.25
CA MET A 290 -1.36 12.84 9.12
C MET A 290 -1.10 13.79 10.29
N TRP A 291 -1.07 13.25 11.50
CA TRP A 291 -0.76 14.00 12.71
C TRP A 291 0.64 14.62 12.68
N ASN A 292 1.66 13.82 12.35
CA ASN A 292 3.04 14.28 12.27
C ASN A 292 3.23 15.37 11.20
N ILE A 293 2.56 15.26 10.06
CA ILE A 293 2.56 16.30 9.03
C ILE A 293 1.98 17.60 9.59
N GLY A 294 0.86 17.54 10.31
CA GLY A 294 0.27 18.69 10.99
C GLY A 294 1.25 19.37 11.94
N ILE A 295 1.98 18.60 12.75
CA ILE A 295 3.04 19.11 13.63
C ILE A 295 4.15 19.81 12.82
N MET A 296 4.58 19.19 11.72
CA MET A 296 5.65 19.74 10.89
C MET A 296 5.26 21.09 10.26
N TYR A 297 4.03 21.22 9.73
CA TYR A 297 3.54 22.52 9.23
C TYR A 297 3.35 23.53 10.34
N LYS A 298 2.86 23.14 11.52
CA LYS A 298 2.71 24.04 12.66
C LYS A 298 4.04 24.62 13.10
N ASN A 299 5.09 23.82 13.15
CA ASN A 299 6.40 24.20 13.67
C ASN A 299 7.37 24.70 12.59
N GLY A 300 7.02 24.63 11.32
CA GLY A 300 7.90 25.03 10.21
C GLY A 300 9.09 24.08 10.01
N LEU A 301 8.89 22.76 10.16
CA LEU A 301 9.94 21.77 9.97
C LEU A 301 9.98 21.34 8.50
N SER A 302 11.06 21.65 7.79
CA SER A 302 11.26 21.53 6.34
C SER A 302 10.40 22.42 5.45
N VAL A 303 9.41 23.08 6.01
CA VAL A 303 8.46 23.97 5.33
C VAL A 303 8.29 25.25 6.13
N LYS A 304 7.78 26.32 5.53
CA LYS A 304 7.39 27.51 6.31
C LYS A 304 6.22 27.16 7.24
N PRO A 305 6.19 27.68 8.49
CA PRO A 305 5.07 27.47 9.40
C PRO A 305 3.75 27.91 8.74
N ASN A 306 2.75 27.03 8.77
CA ASN A 306 1.42 27.36 8.28
C ASN A 306 0.33 26.69 9.09
N TYR A 307 -0.42 27.51 9.84
CA TYR A 307 -1.45 27.02 10.75
C TYR A 307 -2.69 26.48 10.04
N ILE A 308 -3.02 27.00 8.85
CA ILE A 308 -4.17 26.49 8.06
C ILE A 308 -3.88 25.09 7.53
N ILE A 309 -2.71 24.89 6.93
CA ILE A 309 -2.31 23.56 6.45
C ILE A 309 -2.17 22.58 7.61
N ALA A 310 -1.58 23.02 8.74
CA ALA A 310 -1.51 22.21 9.94
C ALA A 310 -2.90 21.73 10.41
N LEU A 311 -3.88 22.65 10.46
CA LEU A 311 -5.26 22.34 10.82
C LEU A 311 -5.92 21.36 9.84
N GLN A 312 -5.67 21.47 8.55
CA GLN A 312 -6.18 20.51 7.57
C GLN A 312 -5.72 19.09 7.90
N TRP A 313 -4.42 18.92 8.18
CA TRP A 313 -3.86 17.61 8.52
C TRP A 313 -4.34 17.08 9.87
N PHE A 314 -4.48 17.96 10.87
CA PHE A 314 -5.10 17.57 12.15
C PHE A 314 -6.57 17.18 12.00
N ALA A 315 -7.32 17.84 11.10
CA ALA A 315 -8.69 17.47 10.81
C ALA A 315 -8.80 16.06 10.23
N TYR A 316 -7.95 15.71 9.25
CA TYR A 316 -7.90 14.33 8.74
C TYR A 316 -7.56 13.31 9.82
N ALA A 317 -6.60 13.63 10.68
CA ALA A 317 -6.26 12.75 11.79
C ALA A 317 -7.44 12.60 12.78
N ALA A 318 -8.15 13.70 13.06
CA ALA A 318 -9.31 13.72 13.95
C ALA A 318 -10.47 12.89 13.41
N GLU A 319 -10.79 12.99 12.11
CA GLU A 319 -11.80 12.16 11.44
C GLU A 319 -11.49 10.66 11.55
N LYS A 320 -10.21 10.30 11.70
CA LYS A 320 -9.74 8.93 11.89
C LYS A 320 -9.56 8.53 13.37
N GLY A 321 -10.13 9.30 14.30
CA GLY A 321 -10.17 8.96 15.72
C GLY A 321 -9.20 9.72 16.62
N MET A 322 -8.41 10.69 16.12
CA MET A 322 -7.49 11.48 16.93
C MET A 322 -8.09 12.79 17.50
N LEU A 323 -9.40 12.99 17.38
CA LEU A 323 -10.08 14.17 17.93
C LEU A 323 -9.82 14.37 19.44
N PRO A 324 -9.87 13.35 20.32
CA PRO A 324 -9.56 13.53 21.73
C PRO A 324 -8.14 14.05 21.99
N ASN A 325 -7.17 13.59 21.22
CA ASN A 325 -5.78 14.04 21.33
C ASN A 325 -5.64 15.52 20.91
N PHE A 326 -6.34 15.92 19.84
CA PHE A 326 -6.35 17.31 19.40
C PHE A 326 -7.02 18.22 20.44
N GLN A 327 -8.18 17.84 20.95
CA GLN A 327 -8.91 18.55 22.01
C GLN A 327 -8.05 18.72 23.27
N LYS A 328 -7.42 17.63 23.73
CA LYS A 328 -6.53 17.66 24.90
C LYS A 328 -5.39 18.66 24.70
N GLN A 329 -4.77 18.69 23.53
CA GLN A 329 -3.65 19.58 23.26
C GLN A 329 -4.04 21.06 23.13
N LEU A 330 -5.27 21.37 22.74
CA LEU A 330 -5.79 22.75 22.74
C LEU A 330 -6.05 23.27 24.16
N ASN A 331 -6.51 22.40 25.05
CA ASN A 331 -6.93 22.76 26.42
C ASN A 331 -5.82 22.66 27.46
N GLU A 332 -4.62 22.15 27.13
CA GLU A 332 -3.47 22.09 28.06
C GLU A 332 -2.56 23.33 27.89
N PRO A 333 -2.78 24.42 28.66
CA PRO A 333 -2.06 25.70 28.43
C PRO A 333 -0.58 25.68 28.84
N ASN A 334 -0.11 24.73 29.66
CA ASN A 334 1.20 24.81 30.30
C ASN A 334 2.02 23.52 30.37
N VAL A 335 1.65 22.46 29.72
CA VAL A 335 2.45 21.24 29.75
C VAL A 335 3.59 21.36 28.75
N GLU A 336 4.83 21.30 29.23
CA GLU A 336 6.01 21.01 28.40
C GLU A 336 5.84 19.61 27.78
N ILE A 337 5.09 19.55 26.70
CA ILE A 337 5.03 18.33 25.93
C ILE A 337 6.37 18.20 25.23
N LYS A 338 7.12 17.16 25.55
CA LYS A 338 8.39 16.79 24.92
C LYS A 338 8.36 16.79 23.38
N ASN A 339 7.21 17.02 22.75
CA ASN A 339 6.92 17.01 21.33
C ASN A 339 6.36 18.34 20.77
N GLY A 340 6.68 19.50 21.32
CA GLY A 340 6.57 20.76 20.60
C GLY A 340 5.24 21.52 20.60
N TRP A 341 4.30 21.23 21.50
CA TRP A 341 3.04 21.98 21.59
C TRP A 341 3.09 23.19 22.56
N LYS A 342 4.21 23.80 22.78
CA LYS A 342 4.31 25.10 23.48
C LYS A 342 3.70 26.28 22.74
N ASN A 343 2.84 26.07 21.73
CA ASN A 343 2.40 27.19 20.92
C ASN A 343 0.99 27.66 21.32
N THR A 344 0.92 28.46 22.36
CA THR A 344 -0.28 29.23 22.72
C THR A 344 -0.79 30.07 21.54
N ASP A 345 0.08 30.43 20.59
CA ASP A 345 -0.28 31.18 19.38
C ASP A 345 -1.09 30.33 18.42
N PHE A 346 -0.78 29.04 18.29
CA PHE A 346 -1.59 28.13 17.48
C PHE A 346 -2.99 27.91 18.09
N ALA A 347 -3.09 27.68 19.40
CA ALA A 347 -4.38 27.56 20.08
C ALA A 347 -5.22 28.84 19.95
N ARG A 348 -4.60 30.01 20.11
CA ARG A 348 -5.23 31.32 19.90
C ARG A 348 -5.75 31.51 18.48
N PHE A 349 -4.97 31.08 17.48
CA PHE A 349 -5.38 31.10 16.09
C PHE A 349 -6.59 30.17 15.84
N VAL A 350 -6.55 28.95 16.37
CA VAL A 350 -7.65 27.96 16.26
C VAL A 350 -8.92 28.50 16.91
N HIS A 351 -8.80 29.12 18.07
CA HIS A 351 -9.93 29.77 18.76
C HIS A 351 -10.53 30.90 17.93
N ALA A 352 -9.72 31.82 17.40
CA ALA A 352 -10.18 32.90 16.54
C ALA A 352 -10.91 32.39 15.29
N LEU A 353 -10.37 31.34 14.65
CA LEU A 353 -10.98 30.72 13.47
C LEU A 353 -12.28 30.00 13.82
N ALA A 354 -12.36 29.34 14.98
CA ALA A 354 -13.60 28.72 15.46
C ALA A 354 -14.69 29.77 15.75
N LEU A 355 -14.36 30.89 16.35
CA LEU A 355 -15.30 32.01 16.56
C LEU A 355 -15.78 32.60 15.23
N PHE A 356 -14.92 32.64 14.22
CA PHE A 356 -15.30 33.13 12.88
C PHE A 356 -16.33 32.20 12.19
N GLN A 357 -16.30 30.90 12.48
CA GLN A 357 -17.17 29.90 11.86
C GLN A 357 -18.44 29.57 12.70
N ALA A 358 -18.42 29.82 14.00
CA ALA A 358 -19.45 29.34 14.94
C ALA A 358 -20.73 30.16 14.96
N GLN A 359 -20.67 31.45 14.59
CA GLN A 359 -21.79 32.39 14.72
C GLN A 359 -22.04 33.14 13.41
N THR A 360 -23.29 33.51 13.17
CA THR A 360 -23.67 34.37 12.04
C THR A 360 -24.56 35.50 12.56
N PRO A 361 -24.07 36.75 12.64
CA PRO A 361 -22.71 37.22 12.29
C PRO A 361 -21.66 36.83 13.36
N PRO A 362 -20.38 36.64 12.96
CA PRO A 362 -19.29 36.35 13.88
C PRO A 362 -19.02 37.46 14.90
N ASN A 363 -18.45 37.12 16.06
CA ASN A 363 -17.99 38.10 17.04
C ASN A 363 -16.64 38.72 16.59
N TYR A 364 -16.71 39.64 15.61
CA TYR A 364 -15.50 40.26 15.03
C TYR A 364 -14.61 40.98 16.04
N MET A 365 -15.16 41.49 17.15
CA MET A 365 -14.36 42.19 18.15
C MET A 365 -13.45 41.19 18.90
N ALA A 366 -13.99 40.06 19.29
CA ALA A 366 -13.21 38.99 19.93
C ALA A 366 -12.19 38.41 18.96
N ILE A 367 -12.58 38.10 17.73
CA ILE A 367 -11.74 37.52 16.68
C ILE A 367 -10.55 38.45 16.37
N THR A 368 -10.82 39.71 16.06
CA THR A 368 -9.76 40.65 15.67
C THR A 368 -8.82 40.98 16.82
N LYS A 369 -9.27 40.94 18.08
CA LYS A 369 -8.41 41.07 19.26
C LYS A 369 -7.36 39.96 19.29
N GLU A 370 -7.77 38.73 19.12
CA GLU A 370 -6.85 37.57 19.11
C GLU A 370 -5.90 37.61 17.91
N LEU A 371 -6.44 37.89 16.72
CA LEU A 371 -5.66 37.89 15.48
C LEU A 371 -4.63 39.04 15.42
N THR A 372 -4.96 40.21 15.96
CA THR A 372 -4.01 41.32 16.00
C THR A 372 -2.77 41.03 16.86
N VAL A 373 -2.94 40.23 17.94
CA VAL A 373 -1.79 39.76 18.73
C VAL A 373 -0.88 38.85 17.89
N LEU A 374 -1.48 37.96 17.11
CA LEU A 374 -0.75 37.03 16.25
C LEU A 374 -0.11 37.72 15.03
N GLU A 375 -0.80 38.69 14.46
CA GLU A 375 -0.31 39.51 13.35
C GLU A 375 0.95 40.31 13.75
N LYS A 376 0.97 40.91 14.96
CA LYS A 376 2.16 41.54 15.53
C LYS A 376 3.35 40.59 15.71
N LYS A 377 3.09 39.30 15.82
CA LYS A 377 4.11 38.25 15.85
C LYS A 377 4.48 37.72 14.46
N ASN A 378 4.02 38.37 13.38
CA ASN A 378 4.24 37.98 11.99
C ASN A 378 3.68 36.59 11.61
N ILE A 379 2.58 36.16 12.24
CA ILE A 379 1.90 34.94 11.87
C ILE A 379 0.99 35.20 10.68
N ALA A 380 1.48 34.88 9.48
CA ALA A 380 0.85 35.22 8.22
C ALA A 380 -0.60 34.70 8.09
N ALA A 381 -0.88 33.49 8.58
CA ALA A 381 -2.24 32.94 8.59
C ALA A 381 -3.24 33.80 9.38
N ALA A 382 -2.79 34.45 10.47
CA ALA A 382 -3.63 35.39 11.22
C ALA A 382 -3.91 36.66 10.43
N THR A 383 -2.93 37.15 9.68
CA THR A 383 -3.08 38.29 8.77
C THR A 383 -4.11 37.98 7.66
N THR A 384 -4.05 36.77 7.09
CA THR A 384 -5.04 36.29 6.11
C THR A 384 -6.46 36.26 6.70
N LEU A 385 -6.60 35.74 7.94
CA LEU A 385 -7.90 35.68 8.60
C LEU A 385 -8.46 37.08 8.96
N LEU A 386 -7.59 38.06 9.29
CA LEU A 386 -8.00 39.46 9.40
C LEU A 386 -8.57 39.99 8.08
N GLY A 387 -7.94 39.66 6.96
CA GLY A 387 -8.47 39.97 5.62
C GLY A 387 -9.84 39.34 5.39
N LEU A 388 -10.05 38.07 5.76
CA LEU A 388 -11.35 37.39 5.68
C LEU A 388 -12.42 38.09 6.53
N CYS A 389 -12.07 38.57 7.73
CA CYS A 389 -13.00 39.40 8.52
C CYS A 389 -13.44 40.66 7.74
N HIS A 390 -12.52 41.30 7.01
CA HIS A 390 -12.85 42.47 6.19
C HIS A 390 -13.53 42.13 4.85
N ALA A 391 -13.54 40.86 4.44
CA ALA A 391 -14.31 40.36 3.30
C ALA A 391 -15.80 40.13 3.64
N ASP A 392 -16.13 39.98 4.93
CA ASP A 392 -17.48 39.69 5.37
C ASP A 392 -18.32 40.98 5.48
N SER A 393 -19.29 41.14 4.61
CA SER A 393 -20.17 42.31 4.53
C SER A 393 -21.06 42.50 5.78
N THR A 394 -21.21 41.50 6.63
CA THR A 394 -21.97 41.59 7.90
C THR A 394 -21.21 42.39 8.97
N TRP A 395 -19.91 42.59 8.82
CA TRP A 395 -19.12 43.41 9.72
C TRP A 395 -19.15 44.88 9.32
N LYS A 396 -19.75 45.72 10.15
CA LYS A 396 -19.86 47.19 9.88
C LYS A 396 -18.55 47.92 9.62
N LYS A 397 -17.41 47.39 10.11
CA LYS A 397 -16.06 47.95 9.88
C LYS A 397 -15.33 47.31 8.70
N ALA A 398 -15.96 46.35 8.04
CA ALA A 398 -15.38 45.71 6.86
C ALA A 398 -15.23 46.68 5.70
N THR A 399 -14.08 46.62 5.04
CA THR A 399 -13.85 47.37 3.80
C THR A 399 -13.05 46.52 2.82
N PRO A 400 -13.48 46.44 1.54
CA PRO A 400 -12.74 45.71 0.52
C PRO A 400 -11.27 46.15 0.37
N LYS A 401 -11.00 47.43 0.61
CA LYS A 401 -9.61 47.96 0.60
C LYS A 401 -8.74 47.33 1.68
N LYS A 402 -9.24 47.25 2.93
CA LYS A 402 -8.49 46.60 4.02
C LYS A 402 -8.38 45.09 3.82
N MET A 403 -9.41 44.45 3.28
CA MET A 403 -9.34 43.03 2.88
C MET A 403 -8.12 42.82 1.96
N LEU A 404 -8.01 43.61 0.90
CA LEU A 404 -6.92 43.48 -0.07
C LEU A 404 -5.57 43.77 0.59
N GLU A 405 -5.43 44.84 1.38
CA GLU A 405 -4.21 45.19 2.12
C GLU A 405 -3.71 44.03 3.00
N TYR A 406 -4.64 43.34 3.72
CA TYR A 406 -4.29 42.18 4.56
C TYR A 406 -3.90 40.97 3.72
N TYR A 407 -4.58 40.68 2.62
CA TYR A 407 -4.20 39.57 1.74
C TYR A 407 -2.85 39.79 1.10
N GLU A 408 -2.55 40.99 0.62
CA GLU A 408 -1.25 41.35 0.04
C GLU A 408 -0.14 41.29 1.09
N LYS A 409 -0.37 41.77 2.31
CA LYS A 409 0.57 41.67 3.43
C LYS A 409 0.87 40.21 3.79
N ALA A 410 -0.16 39.38 3.87
CA ALA A 410 0.00 37.95 4.16
C ALA A 410 0.73 37.21 3.00
N ALA A 411 0.44 37.59 1.75
CA ALA A 411 1.11 37.08 0.57
C ALA A 411 2.60 37.46 0.52
N GLN A 412 2.97 38.67 0.95
CA GLN A 412 4.38 39.06 1.12
C GLN A 412 5.09 38.16 2.16
N ALA A 413 4.39 37.74 3.19
CA ALA A 413 4.88 36.76 4.15
C ALA A 413 4.81 35.30 3.64
N ALA A 414 4.45 35.12 2.35
CA ALA A 414 4.31 33.84 1.65
C ALA A 414 3.24 32.89 2.25
N ASP A 415 2.13 33.44 2.75
CA ASP A 415 0.99 32.62 3.16
C ASP A 415 0.26 32.04 1.93
N PRO A 416 0.17 30.71 1.79
CA PRO A 416 -0.45 30.10 0.63
C PRO A 416 -1.96 30.32 0.56
N TYR A 417 -2.63 30.52 1.69
CA TYR A 417 -4.05 30.81 1.69
C TYR A 417 -4.31 32.24 1.18
N ALA A 418 -3.46 33.20 1.53
CA ALA A 418 -3.54 34.55 0.97
C ALA A 418 -3.33 34.57 -0.56
N TYR A 419 -2.34 33.80 -1.06
CA TYR A 419 -2.16 33.64 -2.50
C TYR A 419 -3.41 33.05 -3.18
N TYR A 420 -4.00 32.02 -2.58
CA TYR A 420 -5.24 31.42 -3.08
C TYR A 420 -6.39 32.43 -3.18
N LEU A 421 -6.60 33.23 -2.13
CA LEU A 421 -7.63 34.26 -2.08
C LEU A 421 -7.39 35.38 -3.11
N LEU A 422 -6.14 35.82 -3.26
CA LEU A 422 -5.75 36.79 -4.30
C LEU A 422 -6.00 36.24 -5.72
N ALA A 423 -5.69 34.97 -5.95
CA ALA A 423 -5.99 34.32 -7.23
C ALA A 423 -7.49 34.33 -7.51
N GLN A 424 -8.34 34.03 -6.51
CA GLN A 424 -9.81 34.09 -6.65
C GLN A 424 -10.30 35.52 -6.93
N LEU A 425 -9.73 36.54 -6.27
CA LEU A 425 -10.08 37.94 -6.53
C LEU A 425 -9.73 38.36 -7.97
N HIS A 426 -8.56 37.97 -8.48
CA HIS A 426 -8.18 38.23 -9.88
C HIS A 426 -8.97 37.38 -10.88
N HIS A 427 -9.48 36.21 -10.48
CA HIS A 427 -10.33 35.39 -11.34
C HIS A 427 -11.72 36.00 -11.52
N ASN A 428 -12.34 36.40 -10.42
CA ASN A 428 -13.72 36.86 -10.41
C ASN A 428 -13.85 38.38 -10.65
N GLY A 429 -12.80 39.13 -10.35
CA GLY A 429 -12.84 40.57 -10.26
C GLY A 429 -13.59 41.05 -9.01
N SER A 430 -13.44 42.30 -8.66
CA SER A 430 -14.15 42.99 -7.59
C SER A 430 -14.07 44.50 -7.78
N ASN A 431 -14.71 45.27 -6.89
CA ASN A 431 -14.61 46.75 -6.90
C ASN A 431 -13.21 47.27 -6.53
N VAL A 432 -12.30 46.43 -6.08
CA VAL A 432 -10.89 46.81 -5.72
C VAL A 432 -9.84 46.05 -6.52
N VAL A 433 -10.22 45.00 -7.26
CA VAL A 433 -9.29 44.19 -8.07
C VAL A 433 -9.93 43.90 -9.43
N THR A 434 -9.22 44.21 -10.51
CA THR A 434 -9.62 43.84 -11.87
C THR A 434 -9.22 42.39 -12.17
N THR A 435 -9.97 41.76 -13.07
CA THR A 435 -9.65 40.40 -13.56
C THR A 435 -8.30 40.41 -14.27
N ASP A 436 -7.44 39.45 -13.93
CA ASP A 436 -6.12 39.28 -14.53
C ASP A 436 -5.74 37.78 -14.60
N LYS A 437 -5.84 37.22 -15.80
CA LYS A 437 -5.56 35.79 -16.03
C LYS A 437 -4.13 35.37 -15.65
N ASN A 438 -3.16 36.24 -15.82
CA ASN A 438 -1.76 35.94 -15.50
C ASN A 438 -1.58 35.87 -13.98
N LYS A 439 -2.13 36.81 -13.24
CA LYS A 439 -2.10 36.80 -11.78
C LYS A 439 -2.87 35.64 -11.17
N VAL A 440 -3.95 35.19 -11.79
CA VAL A 440 -4.68 33.97 -11.36
C VAL A 440 -3.74 32.78 -11.33
N VAL A 441 -3.03 32.54 -12.43
CA VAL A 441 -2.11 31.40 -12.55
C VAL A 441 -0.92 31.57 -11.61
N GLU A 442 -0.30 32.76 -11.60
CA GLU A 442 0.85 33.06 -10.74
C GLU A 442 0.56 32.82 -9.25
N TYR A 443 -0.57 33.32 -8.76
CA TYR A 443 -0.92 33.19 -7.35
C TYR A 443 -1.33 31.75 -6.99
N TYR A 444 -2.08 31.05 -7.84
CA TYR A 444 -2.33 29.63 -7.60
C TYR A 444 -1.05 28.79 -7.62
N GLU A 445 -0.10 29.09 -8.52
CA GLU A 445 1.20 28.40 -8.53
C GLU A 445 2.02 28.67 -7.26
N LYS A 446 2.00 29.92 -6.74
CA LYS A 446 2.66 30.26 -5.47
C LYS A 446 2.05 29.50 -4.30
N ALA A 447 0.71 29.40 -4.23
CA ALA A 447 0.01 28.64 -3.22
C ALA A 447 0.29 27.12 -3.34
N ALA A 448 0.28 26.60 -4.57
CA ALA A 448 0.57 25.18 -4.86
C ALA A 448 1.99 24.77 -4.48
N LYS A 449 2.99 25.66 -4.71
CA LYS A 449 4.39 25.44 -4.29
C LYS A 449 4.56 25.30 -2.78
N ALA A 450 3.61 25.83 -2.01
CA ALA A 450 3.55 25.67 -0.56
C ALA A 450 2.62 24.52 -0.13
N ASP A 451 2.32 23.59 -1.02
CA ASP A 451 1.50 22.40 -0.77
C ASP A 451 0.02 22.69 -0.42
N PHE A 452 -0.49 23.87 -0.80
CA PHE A 452 -1.87 24.23 -0.54
C PHE A 452 -2.82 23.51 -1.51
N ALA A 453 -3.40 22.42 -1.05
CA ALA A 453 -4.19 21.51 -1.88
C ALA A 453 -5.39 22.16 -2.62
N PRO A 454 -6.12 23.15 -2.07
CA PRO A 454 -7.16 23.86 -2.84
C PRO A 454 -6.59 24.56 -4.08
N ALA A 455 -5.40 25.15 -4.01
CA ALA A 455 -4.79 25.77 -5.18
C ALA A 455 -4.34 24.76 -6.23
N LEU A 456 -3.88 23.58 -5.80
CA LEU A 456 -3.59 22.45 -6.69
C LEU A 456 -4.83 21.98 -7.43
N CYS A 457 -5.98 21.90 -6.74
CA CYS A 457 -7.25 21.57 -7.36
C CYS A 457 -7.64 22.59 -8.43
N GLU A 458 -7.52 23.89 -8.12
CA GLU A 458 -7.86 24.97 -9.08
C GLU A 458 -6.92 24.97 -10.29
N LEU A 459 -5.60 24.80 -10.10
CA LEU A 459 -4.68 24.65 -11.22
C LEU A 459 -5.05 23.44 -12.09
N GLY A 460 -5.38 22.32 -11.45
CA GLY A 460 -5.90 21.15 -12.16
C GLY A 460 -7.14 21.48 -13.01
N ASN A 461 -8.11 22.19 -12.45
CA ASN A 461 -9.32 22.64 -13.14
C ASN A 461 -9.00 23.59 -14.30
N LEU A 462 -8.09 24.54 -14.11
CA LEU A 462 -7.69 25.47 -15.18
C LEU A 462 -7.08 24.71 -16.37
N TYR A 463 -6.17 23.76 -16.13
CA TYR A 463 -5.57 22.94 -17.20
C TYR A 463 -6.53 21.91 -17.79
N PHE A 464 -7.49 21.42 -17.02
CA PHE A 464 -8.53 20.49 -17.50
C PHE A 464 -9.51 21.19 -18.44
N ASN A 465 -9.99 22.39 -18.04
CA ASN A 465 -11.00 23.14 -18.79
C ASN A 465 -10.42 23.93 -19.96
N GLY A 466 -9.19 24.44 -19.85
CA GLY A 466 -8.52 25.21 -20.91
C GLY A 466 -9.06 26.64 -21.13
N LYS A 467 -9.75 27.25 -20.13
CA LYS A 467 -10.38 28.58 -20.27
C LYS A 467 -9.41 29.75 -20.05
N ILE A 468 -8.45 29.59 -19.12
CA ILE A 468 -7.46 30.62 -18.75
C ILE A 468 -6.10 30.26 -19.31
N VAL A 469 -5.74 28.99 -19.27
CA VAL A 469 -4.51 28.39 -19.79
C VAL A 469 -4.85 27.40 -20.89
N ASN A 470 -3.90 27.09 -21.76
CA ASN A 470 -4.10 26.05 -22.77
C ASN A 470 -4.40 24.71 -22.11
N LYS A 471 -5.45 24.03 -22.61
CA LYS A 471 -5.86 22.71 -22.10
C LYS A 471 -4.71 21.72 -22.10
N ASN A 472 -4.49 21.07 -20.95
CA ASN A 472 -3.45 20.05 -20.79
C ASN A 472 -3.87 19.04 -19.72
N ILE A 473 -4.46 17.94 -20.16
CA ILE A 473 -4.99 16.90 -19.28
C ILE A 473 -3.89 16.23 -18.46
N THR A 474 -2.70 16.01 -19.00
CA THR A 474 -1.57 15.41 -18.26
C THR A 474 -1.13 16.30 -17.10
N LYS A 475 -1.05 17.64 -17.32
CA LYS A 475 -0.78 18.58 -16.22
C LYS A 475 -1.91 18.63 -15.20
N ALA A 476 -3.17 18.60 -15.65
CA ALA A 476 -4.32 18.58 -14.76
C ALA A 476 -4.27 17.36 -13.81
N ILE A 477 -4.02 16.16 -14.37
CA ILE A 477 -3.87 14.92 -13.60
C ILE A 477 -2.71 15.03 -12.59
N ALA A 478 -1.59 15.63 -12.98
CA ALA A 478 -0.45 15.81 -12.08
C ALA A 478 -0.84 16.67 -10.86
N PHE A 479 -1.53 17.80 -11.08
CA PHE A 479 -1.99 18.67 -10.00
C PHE A 479 -3.05 17.99 -9.10
N TYR A 480 -4.00 17.25 -9.67
CA TYR A 480 -4.97 16.50 -8.88
C TYR A 480 -4.33 15.42 -8.01
N ASN A 481 -3.35 14.69 -8.55
CA ASN A 481 -2.61 13.68 -7.78
C ASN A 481 -1.79 14.32 -6.66
N GLU A 482 -1.20 15.49 -6.90
CA GLU A 482 -0.47 16.23 -5.88
C GLU A 482 -1.43 16.76 -4.79
N ALA A 483 -2.62 17.22 -5.15
CA ALA A 483 -3.67 17.60 -4.21
C ALA A 483 -4.09 16.40 -3.33
N LEU A 484 -4.27 15.21 -3.92
CA LEU A 484 -4.54 13.97 -3.18
C LEU A 484 -3.43 13.61 -2.19
N LEU A 485 -2.16 13.78 -2.57
CA LEU A 485 -1.02 13.55 -1.67
C LEU A 485 -1.00 14.55 -0.51
N ASN A 486 -1.50 15.76 -0.74
CA ASN A 486 -1.69 16.77 0.30
C ASN A 486 -3.04 16.63 1.04
N GLY A 487 -3.73 15.51 0.83
CA GLY A 487 -4.86 15.06 1.63
C GLY A 487 -6.21 15.69 1.26
N PHE A 488 -6.29 16.60 0.29
CA PHE A 488 -7.54 17.27 -0.05
C PHE A 488 -7.79 17.29 -1.56
N LEU A 489 -9.03 16.98 -1.94
CA LEU A 489 -9.50 17.09 -3.31
C LEU A 489 -10.90 17.71 -3.31
N THR A 490 -11.09 18.82 -4.04
CA THR A 490 -12.43 19.38 -4.21
C THR A 490 -13.30 18.41 -5.00
N LYS A 491 -14.63 18.48 -4.82
CA LYS A 491 -15.57 17.63 -5.53
C LYS A 491 -15.46 17.77 -7.05
N GLU A 492 -15.25 19.00 -7.54
CA GLU A 492 -15.02 19.26 -8.97
C GLU A 492 -13.73 18.57 -9.45
N ALA A 493 -12.62 18.78 -8.75
CA ALA A 493 -11.35 18.15 -9.08
C ALA A 493 -11.44 16.61 -9.04
N ALA A 494 -12.18 16.05 -8.06
CA ALA A 494 -12.43 14.62 -7.97
C ALA A 494 -13.21 14.09 -9.18
N ASN A 495 -14.24 14.77 -9.60
CA ASN A 495 -15.05 14.38 -10.77
C ASN A 495 -14.21 14.47 -12.06
N ASN A 496 -13.43 15.53 -12.22
CA ASN A 496 -12.54 15.70 -13.37
C ASN A 496 -11.47 14.59 -13.44
N LEU A 497 -10.81 14.26 -12.32
CA LEU A 497 -9.83 13.19 -12.25
C LEU A 497 -10.48 11.82 -12.49
N ALA A 498 -11.64 11.57 -11.90
CA ALA A 498 -12.40 10.34 -12.13
C ALA A 498 -12.77 10.16 -13.61
N SER A 499 -13.19 11.25 -14.28
CA SER A 499 -13.45 11.25 -15.73
C SER A 499 -12.20 10.87 -16.54
N CYS A 500 -11.00 11.33 -16.11
CA CYS A 500 -9.75 10.93 -16.75
C CYS A 500 -9.51 9.41 -16.65
N TYR A 501 -9.78 8.78 -15.51
CA TYR A 501 -9.67 7.32 -15.35
C TYR A 501 -10.75 6.56 -16.12
N GLN A 502 -11.99 7.04 -16.14
CA GLN A 502 -13.08 6.41 -16.90
C GLN A 502 -12.79 6.37 -18.40
N GLN A 503 -12.26 7.45 -18.94
CA GLN A 503 -12.03 7.63 -20.37
C GLN A 503 -10.61 7.23 -20.82
N GLY A 504 -9.66 7.08 -19.89
CA GLY A 504 -8.25 6.82 -20.20
C GLY A 504 -7.53 8.05 -20.77
N LEU A 505 -7.84 9.25 -20.26
CA LEU A 505 -7.25 10.50 -20.73
C LEU A 505 -5.86 10.75 -20.12
N GLY A 506 -5.05 11.57 -20.79
CA GLY A 506 -3.75 12.02 -20.29
C GLY A 506 -2.72 10.91 -20.05
N GLY A 507 -2.84 9.78 -20.74
CA GLY A 507 -1.97 8.63 -20.61
C GLY A 507 -2.36 7.61 -19.52
N LEU A 508 -3.50 7.83 -18.86
CA LEU A 508 -4.03 6.86 -17.90
C LEU A 508 -4.65 5.65 -18.61
N LYS A 509 -4.59 4.49 -17.95
CA LYS A 509 -5.41 3.34 -18.34
C LYS A 509 -6.83 3.52 -17.82
N LYS A 510 -7.84 3.07 -18.58
CA LYS A 510 -9.22 3.06 -18.11
C LYS A 510 -9.35 2.20 -16.84
N ASP A 511 -9.89 2.79 -15.78
CA ASP A 511 -10.10 2.14 -14.49
C ASP A 511 -11.33 2.71 -13.79
N GLN A 512 -12.45 1.99 -13.91
CA GLN A 512 -13.72 2.40 -13.29
C GLN A 512 -13.68 2.29 -11.76
N THR A 513 -12.90 1.34 -11.22
CA THR A 513 -12.79 1.15 -9.77
C THR A 513 -12.06 2.34 -9.15
N MET A 514 -10.93 2.73 -9.74
CA MET A 514 -10.18 3.92 -9.32
C MET A 514 -11.02 5.19 -9.45
N ALA A 515 -11.76 5.35 -10.54
CA ALA A 515 -12.64 6.50 -10.72
C ALA A 515 -13.68 6.61 -9.59
N ASN A 516 -14.33 5.51 -9.23
CA ASN A 516 -15.32 5.47 -8.14
C ASN A 516 -14.70 5.78 -6.76
N GLU A 517 -13.46 5.32 -6.51
CA GLU A 517 -12.73 5.64 -5.28
C GLU A 517 -12.38 7.13 -5.20
N ILE A 518 -11.96 7.74 -6.31
CA ILE A 518 -11.62 9.16 -6.38
C ILE A 518 -12.84 10.04 -6.10
N VAL A 519 -13.99 9.74 -6.70
CA VAL A 519 -15.24 10.49 -6.45
C VAL A 519 -15.59 10.51 -4.96
N LYS A 520 -15.42 9.37 -4.26
CA LYS A 520 -15.66 9.27 -2.81
C LYS A 520 -14.74 10.15 -1.96
N ARG A 521 -13.58 10.54 -2.50
CA ARG A 521 -12.62 11.42 -1.81
C ARG A 521 -12.88 12.91 -2.04
N GLY A 522 -13.78 13.26 -2.97
CA GLY A 522 -14.14 14.64 -3.23
C GLY A 522 -14.86 15.28 -2.04
N GLN A 523 -14.44 16.49 -1.65
CA GLN A 523 -14.98 17.24 -0.51
C GLN A 523 -15.56 18.58 -0.96
N ASP A 524 -16.69 18.96 -0.36
CA ASP A 524 -17.34 20.25 -0.65
C ASP A 524 -16.80 21.38 0.24
N THR A 525 -16.25 21.05 1.41
CA THR A 525 -15.74 22.01 2.40
C THR A 525 -14.34 21.65 2.87
N GLN A 526 -13.64 22.65 3.38
CA GLN A 526 -12.33 22.43 4.01
C GLN A 526 -12.46 21.51 5.23
N PRO A 527 -11.59 20.50 5.40
CA PRO A 527 -11.71 19.48 6.46
C PRO A 527 -11.74 20.08 7.87
N TYR A 528 -11.00 21.17 8.10
CA TYR A 528 -10.96 21.83 9.41
C TYR A 528 -12.29 22.50 9.80
N THR A 529 -13.20 22.78 8.85
CA THR A 529 -14.50 23.35 9.16
C THR A 529 -15.32 22.42 10.07
N GLN A 530 -15.31 21.13 9.81
CA GLN A 530 -16.00 20.15 10.66
C GLN A 530 -15.22 19.92 11.97
N LEU A 531 -13.90 19.92 11.93
CA LEU A 531 -13.07 19.82 13.13
C LEU A 531 -13.42 20.94 14.13
N LEU A 532 -13.49 22.19 13.66
CA LEU A 532 -13.75 23.35 14.51
C LEU A 532 -15.14 23.34 15.15
N LYS A 533 -16.13 22.71 14.52
CA LYS A 533 -17.47 22.51 15.12
C LYS A 533 -17.47 21.53 16.29
N ASN A 534 -16.48 20.62 16.33
CA ASN A 534 -16.40 19.55 17.31
C ASN A 534 -15.40 19.84 18.44
N ILE A 535 -14.81 21.05 18.46
CA ILE A 535 -13.86 21.47 19.50
C ILE A 535 -14.60 22.28 20.56
N THR A 536 -14.29 22.04 21.83
CA THR A 536 -14.68 22.87 22.96
C THR A 536 -13.45 23.60 23.49
N PHE A 537 -13.61 24.89 23.78
CA PHE A 537 -12.59 25.70 24.45
C PHE A 537 -13.05 25.90 25.90
N GLU A 538 -12.29 25.36 26.86
CA GLU A 538 -12.50 25.53 28.29
C GLU A 538 -11.88 26.84 28.79
#